data_45ee29f9cc998486c3f721cf1f2a2709
#
_entry.id   45ee29f9cc998486c3f721cf1f2a2709
#
_cell.length_a   1.000
_cell.length_b   1.000
_cell.length_c   1.000
_cell.angle_alpha   90.00
_cell.angle_beta   90.00
_cell.angle_gamma   90.00
#
_symmetry.space_group_name_H-M   'P 1'
#
loop_
_entity.id
_entity.type
_entity.pdbx_description
1 polymer ?
#
loop_
_entity_poly.entity_id
_entity_poly.type
_entity_poly.pdbx_seq_one_letter_code
_entity_poly.pdbx_strand_id
1 'polypeptide(L)'
;MDNINLNNIKGKKVLVVGMGRSGIAALQAMLKLGADVTVQDAKKADEMDGQLLSFLTGKGLKLCLGSVPDDICDFDMMILSPGVDPELDFICRAREAGVEITGELEIAYRICRGRFVAITGTNGKTTTTALTGEIFKRSGRSTYVVGNIGVAVISKALDTQEDDWLVTETSSFQLETTRYFKPVVSAILNITPDHMNRHHTMDNYSMAKAKIFANQDESGYCIINGDDEICCRLAENCRAKVRMFSLEKEL
;
A
#
# COMPACT_ATOMS: atom_id res chain seq x y z
N MET A 1 -14.55 -3.29 13.65
CA MET A 1 -13.48 -2.66 12.83
C MET A 1 -13.30 -1.26 13.40
N ASP A 2 -12.22 -1.03 14.11
CA ASP A 2 -11.86 0.32 14.51
C ASP A 2 -11.34 1.04 13.26
N ASN A 3 -12.30 1.49 12.42
CA ASN A 3 -11.98 2.45 11.39
C ASN A 3 -11.28 3.60 12.09
N ILE A 4 -10.08 3.95 11.64
CA ILE A 4 -9.50 5.24 12.02
C ILE A 4 -10.58 6.25 11.71
N ASN A 5 -11.13 6.80 12.77
CA ASN A 5 -12.16 7.81 12.66
C ASN A 5 -11.56 8.92 11.77
N LEU A 6 -12.17 9.22 10.63
CA LEU A 6 -11.70 10.27 9.71
C LEU A 6 -11.41 11.59 10.44
N ASN A 7 -12.07 11.80 11.60
CA ASN A 7 -11.82 12.90 12.51
C ASN A 7 -10.42 12.88 13.14
N ASN A 8 -9.71 11.73 13.13
CA ASN A 8 -8.35 11.63 13.68
C ASN A 8 -7.24 12.11 12.74
N ILE A 9 -7.54 12.48 11.50
CA ILE A 9 -6.54 12.99 10.53
C ILE A 9 -6.56 14.51 10.46
N LYS A 10 -7.71 15.12 10.74
CA LYS A 10 -7.85 16.59 10.68
C LYS A 10 -6.89 17.28 11.66
N GLY A 11 -6.08 18.18 11.13
CA GLY A 11 -5.10 18.96 11.89
C GLY A 11 -3.83 18.20 12.29
N LYS A 12 -3.69 16.90 11.95
CA LYS A 12 -2.44 16.17 12.14
C LYS A 12 -1.36 16.71 11.20
N LYS A 13 -0.13 16.79 11.72
CA LYS A 13 1.06 17.09 10.94
C LYS A 13 1.50 15.82 10.19
N VAL A 14 1.36 15.81 8.88
CA VAL A 14 1.67 14.67 8.03
C VAL A 14 2.81 15.02 7.08
N LEU A 15 3.87 14.22 7.09
CA LEU A 15 4.93 14.27 6.10
C LEU A 15 4.67 13.24 5.00
N VAL A 16 4.48 13.69 3.76
CA VAL A 16 4.39 12.79 2.60
C VAL A 16 5.76 12.73 1.93
N VAL A 17 6.35 11.54 1.88
CA VAL A 17 7.71 11.29 1.40
C VAL A 17 7.70 10.62 0.03
N GLY A 18 8.30 11.29 -0.94
CA GLY A 18 8.36 10.87 -2.35
C GLY A 18 7.12 11.25 -3.14
N MET A 19 7.31 12.05 -4.18
CA MET A 19 6.24 12.59 -5.05
C MET A 19 6.05 11.78 -6.32
N GLY A 20 6.12 10.46 -6.21
CA GLY A 20 5.61 9.54 -7.23
C GLY A 20 4.07 9.47 -7.22
N ARG A 21 3.50 8.62 -8.08
CA ARG A 21 2.04 8.46 -8.24
C ARG A 21 1.31 8.23 -6.89
N SER A 22 1.83 7.34 -6.04
CA SER A 22 1.23 7.06 -4.72
C SER A 22 1.36 8.22 -3.76
N GLY A 23 2.51 8.93 -3.77
CA GLY A 23 2.72 10.09 -2.90
C GLY A 23 1.80 11.27 -3.26
N ILE A 24 1.64 11.56 -4.55
CA ILE A 24 0.70 12.60 -5.02
C ILE A 24 -0.75 12.24 -4.62
N ALA A 25 -1.15 10.97 -4.76
CA ALA A 25 -2.48 10.54 -4.37
C ALA A 25 -2.69 10.62 -2.85
N ALA A 26 -1.68 10.23 -2.05
CA ALA A 26 -1.69 10.36 -0.60
C ALA A 26 -1.78 11.83 -0.15
N LEU A 27 -0.98 12.70 -0.74
CA LEU A 27 -1.05 14.16 -0.52
C LEU A 27 -2.47 14.69 -0.74
N GLN A 28 -3.06 14.38 -1.90
CA GLN A 28 -4.41 14.85 -2.23
C GLN A 28 -5.46 14.36 -1.24
N ALA A 29 -5.36 13.10 -0.80
CA ALA A 29 -6.26 12.53 0.18
C ALA A 29 -6.08 13.18 1.57
N MET A 30 -4.84 13.39 2.02
CA MET A 30 -4.56 14.03 3.31
C MET A 30 -5.06 15.47 3.35
N LEU A 31 -4.90 16.22 2.26
CA LEU A 31 -5.45 17.57 2.15
C LEU A 31 -6.98 17.58 2.21
N LYS A 32 -7.66 16.64 1.53
CA LYS A 32 -9.12 16.49 1.62
C LYS A 32 -9.59 16.17 3.04
N LEU A 33 -8.80 15.42 3.79
CA LEU A 33 -9.07 15.06 5.20
C LEU A 33 -8.69 16.16 6.20
N GLY A 34 -8.12 17.28 5.73
CA GLY A 34 -7.79 18.44 6.55
C GLY A 34 -6.52 18.27 7.39
N ALA A 35 -5.59 17.43 6.98
CA ALA A 35 -4.26 17.34 7.57
C ALA A 35 -3.42 18.59 7.26
N ASP A 36 -2.47 18.90 8.15
CA ASP A 36 -1.38 19.84 7.90
C ASP A 36 -0.24 19.08 7.20
N VAL A 37 -0.11 19.27 5.88
CA VAL A 37 0.76 18.42 5.06
C VAL A 37 2.03 19.16 4.67
N THR A 38 3.17 18.54 4.98
CA THR A 38 4.48 18.87 4.43
C THR A 38 4.86 17.81 3.39
N VAL A 39 5.48 18.23 2.30
CA VAL A 39 5.96 17.35 1.23
C VAL A 39 7.48 17.27 1.28
N GLN A 40 8.00 16.04 1.19
CA GLN A 40 9.42 15.77 1.02
C GLN A 40 9.67 14.93 -0.24
N ASP A 41 10.68 15.31 -1.03
CA ASP A 41 11.22 14.49 -2.11
C ASP A 41 12.74 14.63 -2.17
N ALA A 42 13.44 13.56 -2.58
CA ALA A 42 14.88 13.57 -2.76
C ALA A 42 15.32 14.47 -3.93
N LYS A 43 14.45 14.68 -4.91
CA LYS A 43 14.68 15.59 -6.04
C LYS A 43 14.61 17.04 -5.59
N LYS A 44 15.50 17.85 -6.15
CA LYS A 44 15.43 19.32 -6.03
C LYS A 44 14.29 19.89 -6.88
N ALA A 45 13.92 21.13 -6.63
CA ALA A 45 12.82 21.78 -7.34
C ALA A 45 13.04 21.86 -8.87
N ASP A 46 14.27 22.03 -9.32
CA ASP A 46 14.67 22.07 -10.73
C ASP A 46 14.68 20.70 -11.42
N GLU A 47 14.66 19.61 -10.64
CA GLU A 47 14.59 18.22 -11.11
C GLU A 47 13.16 17.67 -11.17
N MET A 48 12.20 18.43 -10.62
CA MET A 48 10.80 18.02 -10.61
C MET A 48 10.07 18.38 -11.89
N ASP A 49 9.03 17.61 -12.20
CA ASP A 49 8.10 17.98 -13.27
C ASP A 49 7.47 19.35 -12.97
N GLY A 50 7.51 20.26 -13.96
CA GLY A 50 7.07 21.64 -13.79
C GLY A 50 5.57 21.78 -13.45
N GLN A 51 4.71 20.88 -13.95
CA GLN A 51 3.28 20.90 -13.63
C GLN A 51 3.07 20.46 -12.18
N LEU A 52 3.80 19.43 -11.74
CA LEU A 52 3.76 18.99 -10.36
C LEU A 52 4.26 20.07 -9.41
N LEU A 53 5.40 20.69 -9.71
CA LEU A 53 5.94 21.78 -8.88
C LEU A 53 4.96 22.95 -8.79
N SER A 54 4.35 23.37 -9.90
CA SER A 54 3.34 24.42 -9.94
C SER A 54 2.09 24.04 -9.10
N PHE A 55 1.68 22.80 -9.15
CA PHE A 55 0.59 22.29 -8.31
C PHE A 55 0.92 22.37 -6.81
N LEU A 56 2.12 21.93 -6.42
CA LEU A 56 2.56 21.92 -5.02
C LEU A 56 2.68 23.35 -4.46
N THR A 57 3.33 24.25 -5.20
CA THR A 57 3.51 25.65 -4.81
C THR A 57 2.20 26.42 -4.78
N GLY A 58 1.31 26.17 -5.77
CA GLY A 58 -0.02 26.79 -5.84
C GLY A 58 -0.95 26.41 -4.69
N LYS A 59 -0.66 25.31 -3.96
CA LYS A 59 -1.39 24.90 -2.75
C LYS A 59 -0.85 25.55 -1.47
N GLY A 60 0.25 26.29 -1.52
CA GLY A 60 0.88 26.90 -0.34
C GLY A 60 1.45 25.86 0.64
N LEU A 61 1.84 24.67 0.14
CA LEU A 61 2.37 23.60 0.97
C LEU A 61 3.81 23.89 1.41
N LYS A 62 4.18 23.40 2.60
CA LYS A 62 5.59 23.34 3.02
C LYS A 62 6.29 22.26 2.18
N LEU A 63 7.33 22.65 1.46
CA LEU A 63 8.09 21.77 0.55
C LEU A 63 9.53 21.64 1.04
N CYS A 64 10.01 20.40 1.16
CA CYS A 64 11.38 20.02 1.44
C CYS A 64 11.92 19.21 0.27
N LEU A 65 12.35 19.89 -0.79
CA LEU A 65 12.82 19.28 -2.04
C LEU A 65 14.36 19.25 -2.05
N GLY A 66 14.94 18.06 -2.30
CA GLY A 66 16.38 17.82 -2.21
C GLY A 66 16.93 17.88 -0.78
N SER A 67 16.08 17.88 0.23
CA SER A 67 16.44 17.96 1.64
C SER A 67 15.45 17.19 2.51
N VAL A 68 15.79 17.06 3.79
CA VAL A 68 14.93 16.49 4.82
C VAL A 68 14.51 17.61 5.78
N PRO A 69 13.26 17.66 6.27
CA PRO A 69 12.85 18.63 7.28
C PRO A 69 13.67 18.47 8.57
N ASP A 70 14.04 19.56 9.20
CA ASP A 70 14.76 19.53 10.49
C ASP A 70 13.88 18.99 11.62
N ASP A 71 12.57 19.26 11.53
CA ASP A 71 11.53 18.94 12.51
C ASP A 71 10.86 17.57 12.29
N ILE A 72 11.58 16.57 11.75
CA ILE A 72 11.03 15.25 11.40
C ILE A 72 10.37 14.50 12.56
N CYS A 73 10.80 14.77 13.78
CA CYS A 73 10.26 14.14 15.00
C CYS A 73 8.95 14.80 15.48
N ASP A 74 8.56 15.93 14.91
CA ASP A 74 7.37 16.69 15.31
C ASP A 74 6.13 16.34 14.47
N PHE A 75 6.27 15.43 13.50
CA PHE A 75 5.16 14.92 12.72
C PHE A 75 4.39 13.84 13.49
N ASP A 76 3.07 13.82 13.31
CA ASP A 76 2.22 12.73 13.83
C ASP A 76 2.35 11.46 12.96
N MET A 77 2.58 11.66 11.67
CA MET A 77 2.59 10.58 10.69
C MET A 77 3.51 10.90 9.51
N MET A 78 4.16 9.86 8.99
CA MET A 78 4.95 9.90 7.76
C MET A 78 4.42 8.87 6.78
N ILE A 79 3.96 9.32 5.59
CA ILE A 79 3.41 8.46 4.54
C ILE A 79 4.48 8.30 3.46
N LEU A 80 4.97 7.08 3.31
CA LEU A 80 6.02 6.75 2.35
C LEU A 80 5.44 6.31 1.00
N SER A 81 5.97 6.86 -0.09
CA SER A 81 5.80 6.25 -1.41
C SER A 81 6.52 4.90 -1.46
N PRO A 82 6.01 3.88 -2.20
CA PRO A 82 6.61 2.54 -2.21
C PRO A 82 8.09 2.48 -2.63
N GLY A 83 8.54 3.45 -3.45
CA GLY A 83 9.93 3.56 -3.88
C GLY A 83 10.89 4.12 -2.81
N VAL A 84 10.36 4.67 -1.72
CA VAL A 84 11.17 5.21 -0.62
C VAL A 84 11.62 4.07 0.28
N ASP A 85 12.90 4.04 0.64
CA ASP A 85 13.44 3.06 1.57
C ASP A 85 13.02 3.40 3.01
N PRO A 86 12.26 2.54 3.72
CA PRO A 86 11.84 2.79 5.10
C PRO A 86 13.00 2.73 6.10
N GLU A 87 14.19 2.31 5.68
CA GLU A 87 15.39 2.24 6.51
C GLU A 87 16.33 3.45 6.32
N LEU A 88 15.90 4.49 5.60
CA LEU A 88 16.64 5.76 5.54
C LEU A 88 16.76 6.38 6.93
N ASP A 89 17.92 6.92 7.26
CA ASP A 89 18.28 7.45 8.59
C ASP A 89 17.23 8.38 9.17
N PHE A 90 16.69 9.30 8.37
CA PHE A 90 15.68 10.25 8.86
C PHE A 90 14.34 9.56 9.17
N ILE A 91 13.98 8.49 8.46
CA ILE A 91 12.77 7.70 8.70
C ILE A 91 12.94 6.87 9.98
N CYS A 92 14.13 6.27 10.16
CA CYS A 92 14.46 5.54 11.38
C CYS A 92 14.41 6.47 12.61
N ARG A 93 15.00 7.66 12.54
CA ARG A 93 14.92 8.67 13.62
C ARG A 93 13.48 9.09 13.93
N ALA A 94 12.65 9.31 12.91
CA ALA A 94 11.24 9.63 13.11
C ALA A 94 10.49 8.47 13.80
N ARG A 95 10.75 7.24 13.38
CA ARG A 95 10.18 6.02 13.98
C ARG A 95 10.56 5.88 15.46
N GLU A 96 11.83 6.11 15.80
CA GLU A 96 12.34 6.08 17.18
C GLU A 96 11.72 7.18 18.05
N ALA A 97 11.40 8.34 17.46
CA ALA A 97 10.69 9.43 18.13
C ALA A 97 9.18 9.19 18.28
N GLY A 98 8.66 8.06 17.75
CA GLY A 98 7.24 7.70 17.87
C GLY A 98 6.36 8.22 16.73
N VAL A 99 6.93 8.78 15.66
CA VAL A 99 6.19 9.15 14.45
C VAL A 99 5.64 7.89 13.78
N GLU A 100 4.37 7.88 13.44
CA GLU A 100 3.78 6.74 12.73
C GLU A 100 4.31 6.67 11.29
N ILE A 101 5.08 5.61 10.98
CA ILE A 101 5.56 5.34 9.62
C ILE A 101 4.58 4.42 8.92
N THR A 102 4.05 4.85 7.78
CA THR A 102 3.01 4.13 7.04
C THR A 102 3.14 4.33 5.53
N GLY A 103 2.32 3.64 4.75
CA GLY A 103 2.25 3.76 3.29
C GLY A 103 0.87 4.10 2.78
N GLU A 104 0.81 4.42 1.50
CA GLU A 104 -0.44 4.78 0.81
C GLU A 104 -1.51 3.68 0.94
N LEU A 105 -1.13 2.41 0.75
CA LEU A 105 -2.04 1.26 0.83
C LEU A 105 -2.67 1.12 2.22
N GLU A 106 -1.88 1.29 3.27
CA GLU A 106 -2.35 1.21 4.65
C GLU A 106 -3.35 2.31 4.97
N ILE A 107 -3.05 3.56 4.59
CA ILE A 107 -3.98 4.68 4.78
C ILE A 107 -5.25 4.47 3.96
N ALA A 108 -5.11 4.04 2.71
CA ALA A 108 -6.26 3.72 1.86
C ALA A 108 -7.17 2.68 2.51
N TYR A 109 -6.61 1.61 3.08
CA TYR A 109 -7.37 0.60 3.81
C TYR A 109 -8.14 1.18 5.00
N ARG A 110 -7.50 2.03 5.79
CA ARG A 110 -8.07 2.60 7.02
C ARG A 110 -9.24 3.57 6.74
N ILE A 111 -9.24 4.25 5.60
CA ILE A 111 -10.29 5.22 5.23
C ILE A 111 -11.34 4.65 4.29
N CYS A 112 -11.07 3.50 3.68
CA CYS A 112 -11.96 2.82 2.74
C CYS A 112 -13.14 2.18 3.47
N ARG A 113 -14.35 2.29 2.90
CA ARG A 113 -15.53 1.56 3.35
C ARG A 113 -15.72 0.24 2.63
N GLY A 114 -15.14 0.11 1.43
CA GLY A 114 -15.27 -1.06 0.58
C GLY A 114 -14.44 -2.26 1.05
N ARG A 115 -14.57 -3.35 0.34
CA ARG A 115 -13.93 -4.65 0.61
C ARG A 115 -12.74 -4.86 -0.32
N PHE A 116 -11.66 -5.42 0.20
CA PHE A 116 -10.45 -5.66 -0.56
C PHE A 116 -10.32 -7.12 -1.01
N VAL A 117 -10.00 -7.30 -2.30
CA VAL A 117 -9.38 -8.50 -2.86
C VAL A 117 -7.96 -8.11 -3.25
N ALA A 118 -6.97 -8.57 -2.51
CA ALA A 118 -5.58 -8.18 -2.69
C ALA A 118 -4.77 -9.30 -3.38
N ILE A 119 -4.00 -8.95 -4.39
CA ILE A 119 -3.26 -9.90 -5.21
C ILE A 119 -1.79 -9.46 -5.26
N THR A 120 -0.89 -10.38 -4.88
CA THR A 120 0.56 -10.21 -4.97
C THR A 120 1.23 -11.41 -5.63
N GLY A 121 2.51 -11.33 -5.83
CA GLY A 121 3.36 -12.35 -6.45
C GLY A 121 4.56 -11.68 -7.12
N THR A 122 5.49 -12.46 -7.63
CA THR A 122 6.55 -11.92 -8.50
C THR A 122 5.99 -11.64 -9.88
N ASN A 123 5.31 -12.61 -10.48
CA ASN A 123 4.77 -12.55 -11.84
C ASN A 123 3.24 -12.74 -11.85
N GLY A 124 2.58 -12.30 -12.91
CA GLY A 124 1.15 -12.54 -13.16
C GLY A 124 0.18 -11.62 -12.40
N LYS A 125 0.65 -10.79 -11.49
CA LYS A 125 -0.19 -9.88 -10.69
C LYS A 125 -1.18 -9.07 -11.52
N THR A 126 -0.67 -8.34 -12.50
CA THR A 126 -1.45 -7.42 -13.36
C THR A 126 -2.57 -8.15 -14.10
N THR A 127 -2.25 -9.27 -14.73
CA THR A 127 -3.24 -10.07 -15.48
C THR A 127 -4.30 -10.63 -14.55
N THR A 128 -3.89 -11.20 -13.41
CA THR A 128 -4.82 -11.79 -12.44
C THR A 128 -5.71 -10.71 -11.81
N THR A 129 -5.14 -9.55 -11.46
CA THR A 129 -5.91 -8.43 -10.90
C THR A 129 -6.94 -7.89 -11.90
N ALA A 130 -6.52 -7.68 -13.16
CA ALA A 130 -7.41 -7.19 -14.20
C ALA A 130 -8.55 -8.18 -14.49
N LEU A 131 -8.23 -9.49 -14.61
CA LEU A 131 -9.22 -10.54 -14.85
C LEU A 131 -10.20 -10.65 -13.67
N THR A 132 -9.70 -10.66 -12.44
CA THR A 132 -10.54 -10.69 -11.23
C THR A 132 -11.48 -9.49 -11.21
N GLY A 133 -10.97 -8.29 -11.49
CA GLY A 133 -11.79 -7.08 -11.56
C GLY A 133 -12.89 -7.17 -12.61
N GLU A 134 -12.58 -7.72 -13.78
CA GLU A 134 -13.57 -7.91 -14.85
C GLU A 134 -14.66 -8.93 -14.46
N ILE A 135 -14.29 -10.03 -13.81
CA ILE A 135 -15.24 -11.03 -13.29
C ILE A 135 -16.19 -10.38 -12.28
N PHE A 136 -15.66 -9.59 -11.35
CA PHE A 136 -16.48 -8.89 -10.35
C PHE A 136 -17.44 -7.90 -11.00
N LYS A 137 -16.98 -7.10 -11.96
CA LYS A 137 -17.83 -6.16 -12.70
C LYS A 137 -18.95 -6.88 -13.45
N ARG A 138 -18.63 -7.96 -14.17
CA ARG A 138 -19.65 -8.75 -14.90
C ARG A 138 -20.65 -9.46 -14.00
N SER A 139 -20.28 -9.71 -12.73
CA SER A 139 -21.20 -10.24 -11.72
C SER A 139 -22.12 -9.16 -11.12
N GLY A 140 -22.09 -7.92 -11.64
CA GLY A 140 -22.92 -6.81 -11.17
C GLY A 140 -22.39 -6.09 -9.93
N ARG A 141 -21.16 -6.38 -9.50
CA ARG A 141 -20.56 -5.71 -8.32
C ARG A 141 -19.92 -4.38 -8.70
N SER A 142 -20.15 -3.36 -7.89
CA SER A 142 -19.39 -2.12 -7.96
C SER A 142 -17.91 -2.42 -7.64
N THR A 143 -17.02 -2.22 -8.63
CA THR A 143 -15.65 -2.72 -8.56
C THR A 143 -14.64 -1.73 -9.12
N TYR A 144 -13.59 -1.49 -8.33
CA TYR A 144 -12.43 -0.70 -8.71
C TYR A 144 -11.20 -1.60 -8.84
N VAL A 145 -10.48 -1.48 -9.94
CA VAL A 145 -9.16 -2.12 -10.13
C VAL A 145 -8.11 -1.05 -9.82
N VAL A 146 -7.32 -1.26 -8.78
CA VAL A 146 -6.46 -0.23 -8.19
C VAL A 146 -5.12 -0.81 -7.71
N GLY A 147 -4.21 0.06 -7.28
CA GLY A 147 -2.98 -0.33 -6.59
C GLY A 147 -1.71 -0.11 -7.41
N ASN A 148 -0.85 -1.11 -7.47
CA ASN A 148 0.39 -1.03 -8.25
C ASN A 148 0.14 -0.82 -9.74
N ILE A 149 -1.03 -1.21 -10.24
CA ILE A 149 -1.57 -0.90 -11.57
C ILE A 149 -2.73 0.09 -11.47
N GLY A 150 -3.06 0.71 -12.60
CA GLY A 150 -4.16 1.67 -12.67
C GLY A 150 -3.91 2.91 -11.81
N VAL A 151 -4.86 3.23 -10.94
CA VAL A 151 -4.77 4.36 -10.01
C VAL A 151 -4.36 3.90 -8.61
N ALA A 152 -3.73 4.77 -7.85
CA ALA A 152 -3.38 4.51 -6.45
C ALA A 152 -4.66 4.20 -5.64
N VAL A 153 -4.57 3.28 -4.68
CA VAL A 153 -5.72 2.81 -3.90
C VAL A 153 -6.41 3.96 -3.18
N ILE A 154 -5.63 4.83 -2.56
CA ILE A 154 -6.10 5.97 -1.78
C ILE A 154 -6.92 6.98 -2.61
N SER A 155 -6.66 7.06 -3.92
CA SER A 155 -7.42 7.96 -4.81
C SER A 155 -8.89 7.57 -4.97
N LYS A 156 -9.24 6.33 -4.63
CA LYS A 156 -10.61 5.80 -4.63
C LYS A 156 -11.18 5.56 -3.24
N ALA A 157 -10.33 5.37 -2.26
CA ALA A 157 -10.72 4.93 -0.91
C ALA A 157 -11.76 5.85 -0.24
N LEU A 158 -11.64 7.17 -0.41
CA LEU A 158 -12.58 8.15 0.16
C LEU A 158 -13.99 8.12 -0.46
N ASP A 159 -14.09 7.67 -1.70
CA ASP A 159 -15.35 7.68 -2.47
C ASP A 159 -16.09 6.33 -2.37
N THR A 160 -15.53 5.32 -1.65
CA THR A 160 -16.08 3.98 -1.58
C THR A 160 -17.27 3.86 -0.63
N GLN A 161 -18.19 2.94 -0.97
CA GLN A 161 -19.30 2.49 -0.15
C GLN A 161 -19.03 1.06 0.38
N GLU A 162 -19.85 0.57 1.32
CA GLU A 162 -19.66 -0.74 1.99
C GLU A 162 -19.74 -1.94 1.03
N ASP A 163 -20.49 -1.80 -0.08
CA ASP A 163 -20.67 -2.85 -1.09
C ASP A 163 -19.66 -2.79 -2.24
N ASP A 164 -18.78 -1.79 -2.24
CA ASP A 164 -17.74 -1.66 -3.25
C ASP A 164 -16.62 -2.68 -3.05
N TRP A 165 -16.04 -3.14 -4.15
CA TRP A 165 -14.90 -4.04 -4.15
C TRP A 165 -13.68 -3.37 -4.77
N LEU A 166 -12.57 -3.41 -4.03
CA LEU A 166 -11.29 -2.96 -4.50
C LEU A 166 -10.42 -4.18 -4.82
N VAL A 167 -10.35 -4.51 -6.10
CA VAL A 167 -9.44 -5.56 -6.59
C VAL A 167 -8.08 -4.90 -6.78
N THR A 168 -7.17 -5.23 -5.88
CA THR A 168 -5.96 -4.44 -5.62
C THR A 168 -4.72 -5.24 -5.96
N GLU A 169 -3.94 -4.78 -6.95
CA GLU A 169 -2.58 -5.27 -7.14
C GLU A 169 -1.67 -4.69 -6.07
N THR A 170 -0.95 -5.55 -5.34
CA THR A 170 -0.02 -5.12 -4.30
C THR A 170 1.41 -5.58 -4.59
N SER A 171 2.36 -4.65 -4.50
CA SER A 171 3.79 -4.96 -4.52
C SER A 171 4.30 -5.29 -3.12
N SER A 172 5.48 -5.92 -3.03
CA SER A 172 6.16 -6.13 -1.75
C SER A 172 6.45 -4.81 -1.05
N PHE A 173 6.84 -3.76 -1.78
CA PHE A 173 7.12 -2.43 -1.25
C PHE A 173 5.90 -1.76 -0.60
N GLN A 174 4.72 -1.91 -1.21
CA GLN A 174 3.48 -1.41 -0.61
C GLN A 174 3.11 -2.17 0.66
N LEU A 175 3.38 -3.48 0.69
CA LEU A 175 3.09 -4.34 1.84
C LEU A 175 4.07 -4.11 3.01
N GLU A 176 5.33 -3.67 2.76
CA GLU A 176 6.32 -3.37 3.82
C GLU A 176 5.77 -2.43 4.89
N THR A 177 4.99 -1.44 4.50
CA THR A 177 4.48 -0.38 5.37
C THR A 177 3.06 -0.62 5.87
N THR A 178 2.49 -1.83 5.66
CA THR A 178 1.16 -2.19 6.17
C THR A 178 1.25 -2.67 7.62
N ARG A 179 0.25 -2.28 8.42
CA ARG A 179 0.09 -2.67 9.83
C ARG A 179 -1.27 -3.32 10.12
N TYR A 180 -2.35 -2.76 9.60
CA TYR A 180 -3.72 -3.22 9.82
C TYR A 180 -4.39 -3.76 8.55
N PHE A 181 -3.74 -3.67 7.41
CA PHE A 181 -4.28 -4.12 6.13
C PHE A 181 -4.80 -5.55 6.23
N LYS A 182 -6.12 -5.73 6.02
CA LYS A 182 -6.84 -7.00 6.18
C LYS A 182 -7.82 -7.17 5.01
N PRO A 183 -7.38 -7.68 3.86
CA PRO A 183 -8.28 -7.95 2.75
C PRO A 183 -9.24 -9.10 3.08
N VAL A 184 -10.43 -9.12 2.47
CA VAL A 184 -11.38 -10.24 2.58
C VAL A 184 -10.82 -11.48 1.88
N VAL A 185 -10.17 -11.26 0.74
CA VAL A 185 -9.46 -12.30 -0.02
C VAL A 185 -8.05 -11.79 -0.33
N SER A 186 -7.05 -12.59 -0.01
CA SER A 186 -5.66 -12.40 -0.45
C SER A 186 -5.24 -13.48 -1.42
N ALA A 187 -4.31 -13.18 -2.32
CA ALA A 187 -3.68 -14.16 -3.21
C ALA A 187 -2.19 -13.92 -3.35
N ILE A 188 -1.38 -15.00 -3.25
CA ILE A 188 0.04 -15.00 -3.60
C ILE A 188 0.23 -15.98 -4.76
N LEU A 189 0.58 -15.42 -5.93
CA LEU A 189 0.60 -16.19 -7.18
C LEU A 189 1.87 -17.02 -7.35
N ASN A 190 3.01 -16.47 -6.96
CA ASN A 190 4.33 -17.10 -7.02
C ASN A 190 5.38 -16.20 -6.34
N ILE A 191 6.49 -16.79 -5.92
CA ILE A 191 7.63 -16.08 -5.35
C ILE A 191 8.92 -16.58 -5.98
N THR A 192 9.50 -15.78 -6.87
CA THR A 192 10.80 -16.02 -7.50
C THR A 192 11.73 -14.82 -7.25
N PRO A 193 13.05 -14.96 -7.34
CA PRO A 193 13.98 -13.86 -7.06
C PRO A 193 13.66 -12.59 -7.85
N ASP A 194 13.42 -11.49 -7.13
CA ASP A 194 13.21 -10.16 -7.67
C ASP A 194 13.47 -9.11 -6.58
N HIS A 195 13.87 -7.91 -6.97
CA HIS A 195 14.10 -6.79 -6.06
C HIS A 195 15.08 -7.08 -4.90
N MET A 196 16.09 -7.93 -5.13
CA MET A 196 17.08 -8.31 -4.10
C MET A 196 17.95 -7.14 -3.64
N ASN A 197 18.08 -6.10 -4.44
CA ASN A 197 18.74 -4.83 -4.06
C ASN A 197 18.02 -4.11 -2.91
N ARG A 198 16.71 -4.35 -2.72
CA ARG A 198 15.88 -3.77 -1.65
C ARG A 198 15.66 -4.75 -0.50
N HIS A 199 15.26 -5.97 -0.80
CA HIS A 199 14.92 -6.96 0.22
C HIS A 199 16.11 -7.73 0.78
N HIS A 200 17.26 -7.70 0.08
CA HIS A 200 18.52 -8.36 0.41
C HIS A 200 18.47 -9.89 0.39
N THR A 201 17.40 -10.51 0.90
CA THR A 201 17.22 -11.97 0.97
C THR A 201 15.85 -12.39 0.44
N MET A 202 15.76 -13.65 -0.03
CA MET A 202 14.47 -14.23 -0.42
C MET A 202 13.49 -14.34 0.75
N ASP A 203 14.00 -14.55 1.96
CA ASP A 203 13.16 -14.60 3.16
C ASP A 203 12.52 -13.25 3.44
N ASN A 204 13.27 -12.15 3.42
CA ASN A 204 12.73 -10.80 3.58
C ASN A 204 11.70 -10.48 2.49
N TYR A 205 11.99 -10.85 1.24
CA TYR A 205 11.08 -10.63 0.11
C TYR A 205 9.77 -11.41 0.26
N SER A 206 9.86 -12.68 0.63
CA SER A 206 8.70 -13.54 0.84
C SER A 206 7.87 -13.07 2.04
N MET A 207 8.52 -12.71 3.15
CA MET A 207 7.86 -12.17 4.35
C MET A 207 7.19 -10.82 4.09
N ALA A 208 7.78 -9.94 3.26
CA ALA A 208 7.13 -8.71 2.84
C ALA A 208 5.81 -9.00 2.09
N LYS A 209 5.79 -10.03 1.21
CA LYS A 209 4.56 -10.44 0.52
C LYS A 209 3.56 -11.12 1.47
N ALA A 210 4.02 -11.89 2.44
CA ALA A 210 3.17 -12.56 3.42
C ALA A 210 2.35 -11.57 4.28
N LYS A 211 2.78 -10.33 4.41
CA LYS A 211 2.00 -9.27 5.06
C LYS A 211 0.59 -9.10 4.46
N ILE A 212 0.37 -9.54 3.22
CA ILE A 212 -0.94 -9.47 2.57
C ILE A 212 -2.03 -10.21 3.35
N PHE A 213 -1.69 -11.28 4.07
CA PHE A 213 -2.63 -12.06 4.89
C PHE A 213 -2.38 -11.96 6.40
N ALA A 214 -1.37 -11.19 6.84
CA ALA A 214 -0.91 -11.18 8.24
C ALA A 214 -2.03 -10.85 9.25
N ASN A 215 -2.99 -10.01 8.87
CA ASN A 215 -4.12 -9.62 9.71
C ASN A 215 -5.41 -10.39 9.40
N GLN A 216 -5.41 -11.29 8.41
CA GLN A 216 -6.59 -12.10 8.12
C GLN A 216 -6.86 -13.09 9.27
N ASP A 217 -8.12 -13.44 9.44
CA ASP A 217 -8.60 -14.47 10.35
C ASP A 217 -9.49 -15.48 9.60
N GLU A 218 -10.15 -16.36 10.31
CA GLU A 218 -11.01 -17.41 9.77
C GLU A 218 -12.19 -16.90 8.91
N SER A 219 -12.50 -15.61 8.95
CA SER A 219 -13.52 -15.01 8.09
C SER A 219 -13.04 -14.76 6.66
N GLY A 220 -11.72 -14.65 6.45
CA GLY A 220 -11.08 -14.37 5.17
C GLY A 220 -10.66 -15.63 4.39
N TYR A 221 -10.21 -15.41 3.17
CA TYR A 221 -9.64 -16.44 2.31
C TYR A 221 -8.23 -16.04 1.85
N CYS A 222 -7.32 -17.00 1.86
CA CYS A 222 -5.97 -16.85 1.31
C CYS A 222 -5.78 -17.86 0.16
N ILE A 223 -5.55 -17.34 -1.04
CA ILE A 223 -5.37 -18.13 -2.25
C ILE A 223 -3.87 -18.31 -2.51
N ILE A 224 -3.40 -19.54 -2.57
CA ILE A 224 -1.98 -19.89 -2.63
C ILE A 224 -1.71 -20.82 -3.81
N ASN A 225 -0.58 -20.58 -4.48
CA ASN A 225 -0.07 -21.50 -5.48
C ASN A 225 0.52 -22.76 -4.80
N GLY A 226 -0.11 -23.91 -5.01
CA GLY A 226 0.32 -25.20 -4.47
C GLY A 226 1.57 -25.79 -5.14
N ASP A 227 1.97 -25.25 -6.29
CA ASP A 227 3.18 -25.66 -7.02
C ASP A 227 4.42 -24.85 -6.59
N ASP A 228 4.25 -23.80 -5.79
CA ASP A 228 5.32 -22.93 -5.27
C ASP A 228 5.60 -23.24 -3.80
N GLU A 229 6.76 -23.83 -3.52
CA GLU A 229 7.15 -24.28 -2.18
C GLU A 229 7.25 -23.10 -1.17
N ILE A 230 7.67 -21.90 -1.64
CA ILE A 230 7.75 -20.72 -0.77
C ILE A 230 6.34 -20.29 -0.40
N CYS A 231 5.43 -20.23 -1.36
CA CYS A 231 4.03 -19.90 -1.11
C CYS A 231 3.39 -20.89 -0.14
N CYS A 232 3.63 -22.19 -0.29
CA CYS A 232 3.12 -23.22 0.61
C CYS A 232 3.63 -23.04 2.04
N ARG A 233 4.93 -22.82 2.25
CA ARG A 233 5.50 -22.55 3.57
C ARG A 233 4.92 -21.30 4.24
N LEU A 234 4.71 -20.23 3.49
CA LEU A 234 4.09 -19.02 4.04
C LEU A 234 2.66 -19.27 4.51
N ALA A 235 1.92 -20.11 3.80
CA ALA A 235 0.53 -20.45 4.11
C ALA A 235 0.35 -21.20 5.43
N GLU A 236 1.39 -21.89 5.94
CA GLU A 236 1.36 -22.58 7.24
C GLU A 236 1.06 -21.64 8.40
N ASN A 237 1.43 -20.36 8.28
CA ASN A 237 1.19 -19.34 9.29
C ASN A 237 -0.07 -18.50 9.03
N CYS A 238 -0.85 -18.84 7.99
CA CYS A 238 -2.05 -18.11 7.62
C CYS A 238 -3.26 -18.55 8.48
N ARG A 239 -3.91 -17.59 9.14
CA ARG A 239 -5.12 -17.85 9.93
C ARG A 239 -6.40 -17.83 9.10
N ALA A 240 -6.34 -17.36 7.85
CA ALA A 240 -7.48 -17.38 6.94
C ALA A 240 -7.73 -18.80 6.39
N LYS A 241 -8.87 -18.98 5.75
CA LYS A 241 -9.18 -20.21 5.03
C LYS A 241 -8.30 -20.30 3.80
N VAL A 242 -7.25 -21.13 3.87
CA VAL A 242 -6.36 -21.35 2.74
C VAL A 242 -7.09 -22.16 1.65
N ARG A 243 -6.97 -21.70 0.41
CA ARG A 243 -7.37 -22.40 -0.81
C ARG A 243 -6.19 -22.40 -1.75
N MET A 244 -5.88 -23.56 -2.29
CA MET A 244 -4.76 -23.72 -3.22
C MET A 244 -5.28 -23.82 -4.66
N PHE A 245 -4.44 -23.40 -5.59
CA PHE A 245 -4.54 -23.75 -7.00
C PHE A 245 -3.24 -24.41 -7.44
N SER A 246 -3.31 -25.31 -8.40
CA SER A 246 -2.17 -26.02 -8.97
C SER A 246 -2.43 -26.31 -10.44
N LEU A 247 -1.36 -26.36 -11.24
CA LEU A 247 -1.35 -26.86 -12.60
C LEU A 247 -0.75 -28.28 -12.67
N GLU A 248 -0.05 -28.73 -11.62
CA GLU A 248 0.75 -29.96 -11.60
C GLU A 248 0.15 -31.04 -10.69
N LYS A 249 -0.71 -30.67 -9.75
CA LYS A 249 -1.23 -31.59 -8.71
C LYS A 249 -2.76 -31.56 -8.64
N GLU A 250 -3.39 -32.68 -8.35
CA GLU A 250 -4.73 -32.69 -7.76
C GLU A 250 -4.66 -32.22 -6.31
N LEU A 251 -5.52 -31.28 -5.93
CA LEU A 251 -5.55 -30.63 -4.62
C LEU A 251 -6.71 -31.10 -3.76
#